data_531b10c4e53d14be9fa837a14430788d
#
_entry.id   531b10c4e53d14be9fa837a14430788d
#
_cell.length_a   1.000
_cell.length_b   1.000
_cell.length_c   1.000
_cell.angle_alpha   90.00
_cell.angle_beta   90.00
_cell.angle_gamma   90.00
#
_symmetry.space_group_name_H-M   'P 1'
#
loop_
_entity.id
_entity.type
_entity.pdbx_description
1 polymer ?
#
loop_
_entity_poly.entity_id
_entity_poly.type
_entity_poly.pdbx_seq_one_letter_code
_entity_poly.pdbx_strand_id
1 'polypeptide(L)'
;FVVANPPGIASQADLAGKIVECQVDSSAEAALREVPDLTATFKQRLTTADYNSAFMDLEQGAVDAIAMDVIVAGYQIQQRNADFIILEDSLSAEEYGVGFKKGNTELRDKVQATLEEMAADGTLKSVSEKWFGEDVTTIGK
;
A
#
# COMPACT_ATOMS: atom_id res chain seq x y z
N PHE A 1 -2.83 -6.70 -0.98
CA PHE A 1 -4.22 -6.62 -1.46
C PHE A 1 -5.19 -6.28 -0.34
N VAL A 2 -6.22 -5.49 -0.64
CA VAL A 2 -7.35 -5.19 0.23
C VAL A 2 -8.56 -5.96 -0.25
N VAL A 3 -9.27 -6.60 0.66
CA VAL A 3 -10.49 -7.39 0.37
C VAL A 3 -11.56 -7.13 1.43
N ALA A 4 -12.81 -7.48 1.14
CA ALA A 4 -13.92 -7.37 2.11
C ALA A 4 -13.76 -8.38 3.26
N ASN A 5 -14.28 -8.05 4.45
CA ASN A 5 -14.35 -8.91 5.62
C ASN A 5 -15.83 -9.30 5.88
N PRO A 6 -16.21 -10.57 6.16
CA PRO A 6 -15.31 -11.71 6.28
C PRO A 6 -14.72 -12.13 4.94
N PRO A 7 -13.43 -12.53 4.94
CA PRO A 7 -12.71 -12.80 3.71
C PRO A 7 -13.21 -14.08 3.04
N GLY A 8 -13.72 -13.94 1.82
CA GLY A 8 -13.77 -15.07 0.87
C GLY A 8 -12.41 -15.28 0.18
N ILE A 9 -11.44 -14.41 0.49
CA ILE A 9 -10.08 -14.36 -0.05
C ILE A 9 -9.16 -14.18 1.15
N ALA A 10 -8.29 -15.13 1.45
CA ALA A 10 -7.37 -15.11 2.57
C ALA A 10 -5.90 -15.01 2.14
N SER A 11 -5.60 -15.29 0.87
CA SER A 11 -4.25 -15.28 0.30
C SER A 11 -4.27 -14.83 -1.16
N GLN A 12 -3.09 -14.57 -1.73
CA GLN A 12 -2.96 -14.28 -3.17
C GLN A 12 -3.45 -15.44 -4.06
N ALA A 13 -3.36 -16.68 -3.60
CA ALA A 13 -3.83 -17.84 -4.35
C ALA A 13 -5.35 -17.83 -4.56
N ASP A 14 -6.10 -17.25 -3.63
CA ASP A 14 -7.55 -17.15 -3.69
C ASP A 14 -8.04 -16.08 -4.69
N LEU A 15 -7.11 -15.28 -5.24
CA LEU A 15 -7.42 -14.29 -6.28
C LEU A 15 -7.65 -14.95 -7.66
N ALA A 16 -7.40 -16.24 -7.80
CA ALA A 16 -7.70 -16.97 -9.02
C ALA A 16 -9.21 -16.89 -9.35
N GLY A 17 -9.52 -16.47 -10.58
CA GLY A 17 -10.90 -16.25 -11.03
C GLY A 17 -11.59 -15.00 -10.46
N LYS A 18 -10.88 -14.13 -9.75
CA LYS A 18 -11.38 -12.89 -9.15
C LYS A 18 -11.14 -11.67 -10.01
N ILE A 19 -11.92 -10.63 -9.77
CA ILE A 19 -11.73 -9.31 -10.39
C ILE A 19 -10.86 -8.48 -9.46
N VAL A 20 -9.68 -8.10 -9.93
CA VAL A 20 -8.71 -7.31 -9.16
C VAL A 20 -8.55 -5.93 -9.79
N GLU A 21 -8.64 -4.89 -8.98
CA GLU A 21 -8.50 -3.51 -9.40
C GLU A 21 -7.24 -2.86 -8.82
N CYS A 22 -6.67 -1.91 -9.54
CA CYS A 22 -5.60 -1.04 -9.05
C CYS A 22 -5.74 0.38 -9.61
N GLN A 23 -5.07 1.34 -9.00
CA GLN A 23 -5.00 2.68 -9.57
C GLN A 23 -4.07 2.67 -10.79
N VAL A 24 -4.47 3.36 -11.86
CA VAL A 24 -3.66 3.54 -13.06
C VAL A 24 -2.36 4.28 -12.73
N ASP A 25 -1.26 3.87 -13.37
CA ASP A 25 0.08 4.44 -13.21
C ASP A 25 0.61 4.41 -11.75
N SER A 26 0.08 3.53 -10.89
CA SER A 26 0.55 3.32 -9.53
C SER A 26 1.69 2.30 -9.45
N SER A 27 2.40 2.29 -8.31
CA SER A 27 3.39 1.24 -7.99
C SER A 27 2.74 -0.15 -7.94
N ALA A 28 1.49 -0.24 -7.46
CA ALA A 28 0.74 -1.49 -7.45
C ALA A 28 0.47 -2.01 -8.87
N GLU A 29 0.13 -1.13 -9.83
CA GLU A 29 -0.01 -1.54 -11.22
C GLU A 29 1.32 -2.04 -11.80
N ALA A 30 2.43 -1.38 -11.48
CA ALA A 30 3.76 -1.82 -11.89
C ALA A 30 4.10 -3.19 -11.27
N ALA A 31 3.88 -3.37 -9.96
CA ALA A 31 4.13 -4.64 -9.27
C ALA A 31 3.29 -5.80 -9.84
N LEU A 32 2.04 -5.57 -10.22
CA LEU A 32 1.20 -6.56 -10.88
C LEU A 32 1.75 -6.99 -12.25
N ARG A 33 2.46 -6.13 -12.95
CA ARG A 33 3.12 -6.48 -14.24
C ARG A 33 4.31 -7.40 -14.05
N GLU A 34 4.98 -7.34 -12.88
CA GLU A 34 6.15 -8.16 -12.54
C GLU A 34 5.77 -9.59 -12.08
N VAL A 35 4.49 -9.86 -11.84
CA VAL A 35 3.97 -11.16 -11.42
C VAL A 35 2.95 -11.73 -12.42
N PRO A 36 3.37 -11.97 -13.69
CA PRO A 36 2.46 -12.38 -14.76
C PRO A 36 1.73 -13.71 -14.47
N ASP A 37 2.38 -14.64 -13.78
CA ASP A 37 1.79 -15.92 -13.44
C ASP A 37 0.60 -15.78 -12.48
N LEU A 38 0.69 -14.87 -11.51
CA LEU A 38 -0.41 -14.54 -10.62
C LEU A 38 -1.53 -13.81 -11.37
N THR A 39 -1.19 -12.76 -12.12
CA THR A 39 -2.18 -11.94 -12.82
C THR A 39 -2.92 -12.69 -13.93
N ALA A 40 -2.32 -13.71 -14.53
CA ALA A 40 -2.97 -14.59 -15.50
C ALA A 40 -4.07 -15.47 -14.87
N THR A 41 -4.08 -15.65 -13.55
CA THR A 41 -5.14 -16.39 -12.84
C THR A 41 -6.38 -15.55 -12.58
N PHE A 42 -6.29 -14.23 -12.66
CA PHE A 42 -7.42 -13.33 -12.40
C PHE A 42 -8.50 -13.49 -13.48
N LYS A 43 -9.74 -13.39 -13.08
CA LYS A 43 -10.84 -13.31 -14.04
C LYS A 43 -10.73 -12.03 -14.89
N GLN A 44 -10.36 -10.92 -14.22
CA GLN A 44 -10.18 -9.64 -14.87
C GLN A 44 -9.28 -8.74 -14.01
N ARG A 45 -8.43 -7.94 -14.66
CA ARG A 45 -7.72 -6.83 -14.03
C ARG A 45 -8.33 -5.53 -14.53
N LEU A 46 -8.77 -4.68 -13.60
CA LEU A 46 -9.30 -3.36 -13.86
C LEU A 46 -8.33 -2.28 -13.36
N THR A 47 -8.46 -1.10 -13.92
CA THR A 47 -7.75 0.09 -13.45
C THR A 47 -8.73 1.24 -13.25
N THR A 48 -8.55 2.00 -12.20
CA THR A 48 -9.34 3.18 -11.87
C THR A 48 -8.46 4.41 -11.72
N ALA A 49 -9.06 5.60 -11.76
CA ALA A 49 -8.31 6.85 -11.66
C ALA A 49 -7.83 7.13 -10.23
N ASP A 50 -8.56 6.67 -9.23
CA ASP A 50 -8.27 6.95 -7.82
C ASP A 50 -8.77 5.83 -6.88
N TYR A 51 -8.19 5.75 -5.67
CA TYR A 51 -8.54 4.73 -4.70
C TYR A 51 -9.94 4.92 -4.08
N ASN A 52 -10.53 6.12 -4.09
CA ASN A 52 -11.90 6.27 -3.59
C ASN A 52 -12.88 5.49 -4.46
N SER A 53 -12.70 5.58 -5.79
CA SER A 53 -13.49 4.78 -6.75
C SER A 53 -13.27 3.28 -6.55
N ALA A 54 -12.00 2.84 -6.40
CA ALA A 54 -11.68 1.43 -6.15
C ALA A 54 -12.37 0.89 -4.88
N PHE A 55 -12.34 1.65 -3.79
CA PHE A 55 -13.02 1.23 -2.56
C PHE A 55 -14.54 1.19 -2.71
N MET A 56 -15.14 2.11 -3.47
CA MET A 56 -16.58 2.05 -3.77
C MET A 56 -16.94 0.80 -4.59
N ASP A 57 -16.11 0.43 -5.55
CA ASP A 57 -16.29 -0.77 -6.36
C ASP A 57 -16.16 -2.04 -5.52
N LEU A 58 -15.23 -2.06 -4.56
CA LEU A 58 -15.08 -3.17 -3.59
C LEU A 58 -16.28 -3.24 -2.64
N GLU A 59 -16.77 -2.11 -2.12
CA GLU A 59 -17.95 -2.04 -1.24
C GLU A 59 -19.22 -2.56 -1.93
N GLN A 60 -19.36 -2.28 -3.22
CA GLN A 60 -20.50 -2.71 -4.01
C GLN A 60 -20.36 -4.13 -4.57
N GLY A 61 -19.20 -4.77 -4.39
CA GLY A 61 -18.91 -6.09 -4.93
C GLY A 61 -18.70 -6.10 -6.45
N ALA A 62 -18.42 -4.95 -7.05
CA ALA A 62 -18.05 -4.85 -8.47
C ALA A 62 -16.65 -5.43 -8.72
N VAL A 63 -15.78 -5.34 -7.72
CA VAL A 63 -14.45 -5.99 -7.70
C VAL A 63 -14.31 -6.84 -6.44
N ASP A 64 -13.43 -7.83 -6.48
CA ASP A 64 -13.20 -8.75 -5.36
C ASP A 64 -12.01 -8.30 -4.48
N ALA A 65 -11.04 -7.58 -5.07
CA ALA A 65 -9.83 -7.11 -4.40
C ALA A 65 -9.25 -5.86 -5.03
N ILE A 66 -8.56 -5.05 -4.22
CA ILE A 66 -7.79 -3.90 -4.67
C ILE A 66 -6.31 -4.18 -4.42
N ALA A 67 -5.46 -4.05 -5.45
CA ALA A 67 -4.01 -4.01 -5.31
C ALA A 67 -3.58 -2.57 -5.08
N MET A 68 -2.93 -2.31 -3.94
CA MET A 68 -2.49 -0.96 -3.57
C MET A 68 -1.37 -0.99 -2.55
N ASP A 69 -0.77 0.15 -2.31
CA ASP A 69 0.21 0.37 -1.26
C ASP A 69 -0.40 0.12 0.14
N VAL A 70 0.35 -0.55 1.01
CA VAL A 70 -0.12 -0.96 2.34
C VAL A 70 -0.38 0.21 3.27
N ILE A 71 0.43 1.27 3.18
CA ILE A 71 0.30 2.48 4.00
C ILE A 71 -0.98 3.23 3.61
N VAL A 72 -1.19 3.40 2.31
CA VAL A 72 -2.40 4.04 1.78
C VAL A 72 -3.63 3.19 2.10
N ALA A 73 -3.53 1.86 2.02
CA ALA A 73 -4.60 0.94 2.38
C ALA A 73 -5.03 1.10 3.84
N GLY A 74 -4.07 1.06 4.77
CA GLY A 74 -4.35 1.24 6.21
C GLY A 74 -5.05 2.57 6.51
N TYR A 75 -4.57 3.66 5.93
CA TYR A 75 -5.19 4.97 6.06
C TYR A 75 -6.62 5.01 5.52
N GLN A 76 -6.85 4.49 4.32
CA GLN A 76 -8.17 4.47 3.68
C GLN A 76 -9.18 3.65 4.47
N ILE A 77 -8.79 2.47 4.96
CA ILE A 77 -9.63 1.60 5.77
C ILE A 77 -10.01 2.30 7.08
N GLN A 78 -9.04 2.92 7.76
CA GLN A 78 -9.30 3.66 9.00
C GLN A 78 -10.27 4.84 8.80
N GLN A 79 -10.10 5.62 7.71
CA GLN A 79 -10.97 6.77 7.43
C GLN A 79 -12.40 6.37 7.08
N ARG A 80 -12.58 5.23 6.43
CA ARG A 80 -13.90 4.74 5.99
C ARG A 80 -14.68 4.05 7.10
N ASN A 81 -14.01 3.64 8.16
CA ASN A 81 -14.60 2.78 9.21
C ASN A 81 -15.31 1.55 8.59
N ALA A 82 -14.75 1.04 7.49
CA ALA A 82 -15.32 -0.04 6.70
C ALA A 82 -14.65 -1.38 7.07
N ASP A 83 -15.39 -2.46 6.84
CA ASP A 83 -14.96 -3.80 7.22
C ASP A 83 -14.13 -4.45 6.09
N PHE A 84 -12.92 -3.93 5.92
CA PHE A 84 -11.92 -4.44 4.98
C PHE A 84 -10.70 -4.97 5.70
N ILE A 85 -10.02 -5.92 5.09
CA ILE A 85 -8.74 -6.45 5.55
C ILE A 85 -7.66 -6.30 4.49
N ILE A 86 -6.42 -6.19 4.93
CA ILE A 86 -5.23 -6.27 4.10
C ILE A 86 -4.70 -7.69 4.20
N LEU A 87 -4.48 -8.36 3.05
CA LEU A 87 -3.86 -9.68 3.03
C LEU A 87 -2.40 -9.58 3.49
N GLU A 88 -1.94 -10.61 4.21
CA GLU A 88 -0.54 -10.68 4.68
C GLU A 88 0.46 -10.84 3.52
N ASP A 89 0.03 -11.49 2.43
CA ASP A 89 0.86 -11.66 1.23
C ASP A 89 1.12 -10.33 0.54
N SER A 90 2.38 -9.96 0.36
CA SER A 90 2.83 -8.76 -0.34
C SER A 90 3.22 -9.07 -1.80
N LEU A 91 2.88 -8.16 -2.73
CA LEU A 91 3.33 -8.24 -4.13
C LEU A 91 4.81 -7.88 -4.28
N SER A 92 5.25 -6.86 -3.56
CA SER A 92 6.61 -6.32 -3.57
C SER A 92 6.90 -5.60 -2.27
N ALA A 93 8.18 -5.51 -1.92
CA ALA A 93 8.64 -4.61 -0.88
C ALA A 93 8.97 -3.26 -1.49
N GLU A 94 8.50 -2.18 -0.88
CA GLU A 94 8.77 -0.80 -1.30
C GLU A 94 9.37 -0.01 -0.14
N GLU A 95 10.20 0.97 -0.48
CA GLU A 95 10.72 1.95 0.47
C GLU A 95 10.31 3.36 0.03
N TYR A 96 9.85 4.16 0.98
CA TYR A 96 9.55 5.57 0.76
C TYR A 96 10.78 6.41 1.02
N GLY A 97 11.06 7.34 0.11
CA GLY A 97 12.15 8.28 0.24
C GLY A 97 11.70 9.72 0.08
N VAL A 98 12.45 10.65 0.67
CA VAL A 98 12.25 12.09 0.47
C VAL A 98 13.13 12.56 -0.69
N GLY A 99 12.49 12.99 -1.78
CA GLY A 99 13.17 13.50 -2.97
C GLY A 99 13.57 14.98 -2.82
N PHE A 100 14.78 15.31 -3.26
CA PHE A 100 15.30 16.68 -3.27
C PHE A 100 15.71 17.09 -4.69
N LYS A 101 15.61 18.39 -4.99
CA LYS A 101 16.14 18.93 -6.24
C LYS A 101 17.64 18.62 -6.33
N LYS A 102 18.07 18.14 -7.49
CA LYS A 102 19.49 17.84 -7.75
C LYS A 102 20.37 19.04 -7.39
N GLY A 103 21.40 18.80 -6.57
CA GLY A 103 22.32 19.82 -6.06
C GLY A 103 21.90 20.47 -4.73
N ASN A 104 20.69 20.27 -4.24
CA ASN A 104 20.26 20.77 -2.92
C ASN A 104 20.68 19.82 -1.79
N THR A 105 21.99 19.62 -1.67
CA THR A 105 22.58 18.68 -0.71
C THR A 105 22.49 19.19 0.72
N GLU A 106 22.57 20.51 0.94
CA GLU A 106 22.48 21.09 2.29
C GLU A 106 21.14 20.76 2.96
N LEU A 107 20.02 20.95 2.24
CA LEU A 107 18.70 20.63 2.79
C LEU A 107 18.53 19.12 2.98
N ARG A 108 19.00 18.32 2.00
CA ARG A 108 18.96 16.85 2.10
C ARG A 108 19.69 16.38 3.37
N ASP A 109 20.89 16.86 3.59
CA ASP A 109 21.74 16.43 4.71
C ASP A 109 21.14 16.85 6.06
N LYS A 110 20.55 18.04 6.14
CA LYS A 110 19.82 18.50 7.33
C LYS A 110 18.61 17.61 7.62
N VAL A 111 17.79 17.30 6.61
CA VAL A 111 16.63 16.43 6.77
C VAL A 111 17.06 15.02 7.19
N GLN A 112 18.09 14.47 6.53
CA GLN A 112 18.61 13.14 6.87
C GLN A 112 19.09 13.09 8.33
N ALA A 113 19.89 14.04 8.76
CA ALA A 113 20.39 14.10 10.14
C ALA A 113 19.24 14.22 11.15
N THR A 114 18.24 15.04 10.87
CA THR A 114 17.05 15.17 11.74
C THR A 114 16.26 13.86 11.82
N LEU A 115 16.09 13.14 10.71
CA LEU A 115 15.40 11.85 10.72
C LEU A 115 16.17 10.79 11.51
N GLU A 116 17.52 10.81 11.45
CA GLU A 116 18.39 9.94 12.27
C GLU A 116 18.27 10.26 13.77
N GLU A 117 18.23 11.55 14.13
CA GLU A 117 17.97 11.98 15.52
C GLU A 117 16.59 11.51 15.99
N MET A 118 15.55 11.68 15.18
CA MET A 118 14.18 11.22 15.49
C MET A 118 14.07 9.70 15.59
N ALA A 119 14.88 8.96 14.83
CA ALA A 119 14.96 7.51 14.97
C ALA A 119 15.62 7.11 16.30
N ALA A 120 16.70 7.80 16.67
CA ALA A 120 17.44 7.53 17.89
C ALA A 120 16.65 7.85 19.18
N ASP A 121 15.84 8.91 19.18
CA ASP A 121 15.03 9.33 20.34
C ASP A 121 13.64 8.67 20.40
N GLY A 122 13.27 7.86 19.39
CA GLY A 122 11.98 7.16 19.31
C GLY A 122 10.82 8.00 18.74
N THR A 123 11.04 9.26 18.40
CA THR A 123 10.02 10.14 17.84
C THR A 123 9.50 9.58 16.51
N LEU A 124 10.40 9.10 15.64
CA LEU A 124 10.02 8.56 14.33
C LEU A 124 9.14 7.32 14.46
N LYS A 125 9.47 6.41 15.37
CA LYS A 125 8.64 5.26 15.71
C LYS A 125 7.26 5.68 16.19
N SER A 126 7.20 6.62 17.15
CA SER A 126 5.93 7.11 17.70
C SER A 126 5.02 7.74 16.63
N VAL A 127 5.59 8.49 15.67
CA VAL A 127 4.85 9.05 14.54
C VAL A 127 4.34 7.93 13.62
N SER A 128 5.18 6.93 13.32
CA SER A 128 4.80 5.79 12.50
C SER A 128 3.64 5.00 13.11
N GLU A 129 3.75 4.62 14.38
CA GLU A 129 2.70 3.90 15.09
C GLU A 129 1.37 4.69 15.15
N LYS A 130 1.45 6.02 15.30
CA LYS A 130 0.26 6.87 15.32
C LYS A 130 -0.50 6.86 13.99
N TRP A 131 0.21 6.86 12.85
CA TRP A 131 -0.40 7.00 11.54
C TRP A 131 -0.66 5.67 10.82
N PHE A 132 0.13 4.64 11.12
CA PHE A 132 0.09 3.36 10.43
C PHE A 132 -0.25 2.17 11.32
N GLY A 133 -0.32 2.39 12.65
CA GLY A 133 -0.58 1.33 13.62
C GLY A 133 0.66 0.52 14.01
N GLU A 134 1.77 0.67 13.29
CA GLU A 134 3.03 -0.03 13.51
C GLU A 134 4.24 0.80 13.10
N ASP A 135 5.44 0.37 13.50
CA ASP A 135 6.70 1.02 13.10
C ASP A 135 7.18 0.51 11.74
N VAL A 136 6.82 1.22 10.68
CA VAL A 136 7.25 0.95 9.29
C VAL A 136 8.51 1.70 8.88
N THR A 137 9.20 2.37 9.80
CA THR A 137 10.39 3.16 9.49
C THR A 137 11.61 2.28 9.24
N THR A 138 12.49 2.70 8.33
CA THR A 138 13.74 1.99 7.98
C THR A 138 14.99 2.76 8.42
N ILE A 139 14.85 4.03 8.81
CA ILE A 139 15.99 4.88 9.23
C ILE A 139 16.51 4.43 10.58
N GLY A 140 17.81 4.15 10.64
CA GLY A 140 18.49 3.72 11.87
C GLY A 140 18.36 2.22 12.17
N LYS A 141 17.83 1.45 11.22
CA LYS A 141 17.71 -0.02 11.32
C LYS A 141 18.72 -0.72 10.43
#